data_e815c892478909726768177957fcf04a
#
_entry.id   e815c892478909726768177957fcf04a
#
_cell.length_a   1.000
_cell.length_b   1.000
_cell.length_c   1.000
_cell.angle_alpha   90.00
_cell.angle_beta   90.00
_cell.angle_gamma   90.00
#
_symmetry.space_group_name_H-M   'P 1'
#
loop_
_entity.id
_entity.type
_entity.pdbx_description
1 polymer ?
#
loop_
_entity_poly.entity_id
_entity_poly.type
_entity_poly.pdbx_seq_one_letter_code
_entity_poly.pdbx_strand_id
1 'polypeptide(L)'
;MSNTFTQLYVHVVFATKVRMNLIKPEYQKQVYEYIAGIIKHSGSHPILINGMTDHVHLLFRYKADCNLSSLVRDIKSGISGHINKNGWVAGKFEWQSGYGAFS
;
A
#
# COMPACT_ATOMS: atom_id res chain seq x y z
N MET A 1 12.73 29.79 7.82
CA MET A 1 11.42 29.33 7.40
C MET A 1 11.54 27.99 6.68
N SER A 2 10.64 27.12 7.00
CA SER A 2 10.67 25.85 6.33
C SER A 2 10.36 25.99 4.84
N ASN A 3 10.88 25.12 4.05
CA ASN A 3 10.58 25.09 2.64
C ASN A 3 9.22 24.41 2.42
N THR A 4 8.21 25.23 2.24
CA THR A 4 6.86 24.74 2.02
C THR A 4 6.65 24.14 0.64
N PHE A 5 7.63 24.29 -0.24
CA PHE A 5 7.52 23.80 -1.61
C PHE A 5 8.23 22.48 -1.83
N THR A 6 8.92 21.96 -0.83
CA THR A 6 9.54 20.66 -0.92
C THR A 6 8.46 19.58 -1.04
N GLN A 7 8.53 18.82 -2.11
CA GLN A 7 7.61 17.71 -2.34
C GLN A 7 8.39 16.41 -2.23
N LEU A 8 7.91 15.55 -1.35
CA LEU A 8 8.58 14.30 -1.04
C LEU A 8 7.80 13.17 -1.70
N TYR A 9 8.37 12.61 -2.73
CA TYR A 9 7.78 11.48 -3.44
C TYR A 9 8.49 10.21 -3.04
N VAL A 10 7.73 9.14 -2.96
CA VAL A 10 8.30 7.83 -2.68
C VAL A 10 7.56 6.77 -3.48
N HIS A 11 8.34 5.82 -3.97
CA HIS A 11 7.83 4.61 -4.62
C HIS A 11 8.03 3.46 -3.63
N VAL A 12 6.95 2.80 -3.26
CA VAL A 12 6.96 1.71 -2.29
C VAL A 12 6.49 0.44 -2.98
N VAL A 13 7.18 -0.66 -2.72
CA VAL A 13 6.84 -1.96 -3.27
C VAL A 13 6.78 -2.98 -2.14
N PHE A 14 5.72 -3.76 -2.11
CA PHE A 14 5.64 -4.88 -1.18
C PHE A 14 4.88 -6.04 -1.83
N ALA A 15 5.16 -7.24 -1.33
CA ALA A 15 4.71 -8.47 -1.97
C ALA A 15 3.92 -9.34 -1.01
N THR A 16 3.11 -10.23 -1.60
CA THR A 16 2.43 -11.26 -0.82
C THR A 16 3.44 -12.27 -0.29
N LYS A 17 3.08 -12.98 0.78
CA LYS A 17 3.94 -13.98 1.38
C LYS A 17 4.27 -15.07 0.37
N VAL A 18 5.56 -15.38 0.25
CA VAL A 18 6.13 -16.31 -0.73
C VAL A 18 5.65 -16.07 -2.16
N ARG A 19 5.33 -14.81 -2.48
CA ARG A 19 4.91 -14.39 -3.82
C ARG A 19 3.69 -15.14 -4.36
N MET A 20 2.78 -15.55 -3.49
CA MET A 20 1.54 -16.21 -3.91
C MET A 20 0.62 -15.22 -4.61
N ASN A 21 -0.10 -15.70 -5.63
CA ASN A 21 -1.00 -14.87 -6.42
C ASN A 21 -2.34 -14.65 -5.68
N LEU A 22 -2.29 -13.86 -4.62
CA LEU A 22 -3.43 -13.66 -3.73
C LEU A 22 -4.24 -12.40 -4.01
N ILE A 23 -3.70 -11.47 -4.82
CA ILE A 23 -4.43 -10.24 -5.18
C ILE A 23 -5.09 -10.49 -6.54
N LYS A 24 -6.24 -11.13 -6.50
CA LYS A 24 -6.92 -11.56 -7.73
C LYS A 24 -7.48 -10.36 -8.52
N PRO A 25 -7.50 -10.46 -9.86
CA PRO A 25 -7.96 -9.34 -10.70
C PRO A 25 -9.35 -8.84 -10.37
N GLU A 26 -10.26 -9.72 -9.96
CA GLU A 26 -11.66 -9.34 -9.71
C GLU A 26 -11.84 -8.39 -8.54
N TYR A 27 -10.83 -8.24 -7.64
CA TYR A 27 -10.93 -7.28 -6.56
C TYR A 27 -9.74 -6.33 -6.45
N GLN A 28 -8.86 -6.32 -7.45
CA GLN A 28 -7.70 -5.40 -7.46
C GLN A 28 -8.13 -3.94 -7.34
N LYS A 29 -9.19 -3.55 -8.04
CA LYS A 29 -9.69 -2.18 -7.98
C LYS A 29 -10.05 -1.79 -6.56
N GLN A 30 -10.75 -2.65 -5.84
CA GLN A 30 -11.17 -2.38 -4.46
C GLN A 30 -9.95 -2.29 -3.54
N VAL A 31 -8.95 -3.16 -3.73
CA VAL A 31 -7.70 -3.10 -2.96
C VAL A 31 -7.01 -1.76 -3.19
N TYR A 32 -6.89 -1.33 -4.44
CA TYR A 32 -6.20 -0.08 -4.77
C TYR A 32 -6.95 1.13 -4.23
N GLU A 33 -8.28 1.14 -4.30
CA GLU A 33 -9.09 2.21 -3.73
C GLU A 33 -8.93 2.28 -2.21
N TYR A 34 -8.86 1.13 -1.55
CA TYR A 34 -8.66 1.07 -0.12
C TYR A 34 -7.28 1.63 0.26
N ILE A 35 -6.24 1.27 -0.49
CA ILE A 35 -4.88 1.80 -0.28
C ILE A 35 -4.88 3.32 -0.45
N ALA A 36 -5.50 3.81 -1.52
CA ALA A 36 -5.57 5.25 -1.76
C ALA A 36 -6.24 5.98 -0.60
N GLY A 37 -7.30 5.40 -0.04
CA GLY A 37 -7.99 5.96 1.12
C GLY A 37 -7.09 6.05 2.34
N ILE A 38 -6.31 5.02 2.62
CA ILE A 38 -5.37 5.03 3.75
C ILE A 38 -4.30 6.10 3.54
N ILE A 39 -3.76 6.21 2.33
CA ILE A 39 -2.75 7.22 2.01
C ILE A 39 -3.31 8.63 2.22
N LYS A 40 -4.51 8.88 1.71
CA LYS A 40 -5.17 10.18 1.88
C LYS A 40 -5.43 10.48 3.36
N HIS A 41 -5.89 9.51 4.10
CA HIS A 41 -6.18 9.69 5.52
C HIS A 41 -4.93 10.04 6.32
N SER A 42 -3.76 9.60 5.87
CA SER A 42 -2.49 9.93 6.51
C SER A 42 -2.03 11.36 6.22
N GLY A 43 -2.74 12.09 5.35
CA GLY A 43 -2.34 13.41 4.91
C GLY A 43 -1.43 13.40 3.69
N SER A 44 -1.18 12.23 3.12
CA SER A 44 -0.36 12.09 1.93
C SER A 44 -1.23 12.06 0.67
N HIS A 45 -0.62 12.11 -0.49
CA HIS A 45 -1.35 12.22 -1.75
C HIS A 45 -0.97 11.07 -2.69
N PRO A 46 -1.89 10.14 -2.95
CA PRO A 46 -1.61 9.04 -3.88
C PRO A 46 -1.50 9.56 -5.31
N ILE A 47 -0.51 9.07 -6.05
CA ILE A 47 -0.30 9.44 -7.44
C ILE A 47 -0.58 8.25 -8.34
N LEU A 48 0.00 7.10 -8.03
CA LEU A 48 -0.18 5.89 -8.82
C LEU A 48 -0.18 4.69 -7.90
N ILE A 49 -1.16 3.82 -8.07
CA ILE A 49 -1.23 2.55 -7.37
C ILE A 49 -1.44 1.50 -8.45
N ASN A 50 -0.53 0.53 -8.49
CA ASN A 50 -0.58 -0.52 -9.49
C ASN A 50 0.08 -1.78 -8.93
N GLY A 51 0.09 -2.84 -9.69
CA GLY A 51 0.72 -4.07 -9.25
C GLY A 51 0.29 -5.26 -10.07
N MET A 52 0.64 -6.41 -9.55
CA MET A 52 0.29 -7.71 -10.10
C MET A 52 -0.44 -8.50 -9.01
N THR A 53 -0.69 -9.78 -9.27
CA THR A 53 -1.39 -10.63 -8.31
C THR A 53 -0.57 -10.94 -7.06
N ASP A 54 0.74 -10.72 -7.10
CA ASP A 54 1.65 -11.07 -5.99
C ASP A 54 2.41 -9.88 -5.40
N HIS A 55 2.17 -8.66 -5.89
CA HIS A 55 2.83 -7.48 -5.35
C HIS A 55 2.10 -6.20 -5.72
N VAL A 56 2.41 -5.12 -4.98
CA VAL A 56 1.81 -3.80 -5.17
C VAL A 56 2.90 -2.77 -5.27
N HIS A 57 2.73 -1.83 -6.20
CA HIS A 57 3.57 -0.66 -6.37
C HIS A 57 2.76 0.58 -6.01
N LEU A 58 3.30 1.42 -5.14
CA LEU A 58 2.68 2.68 -4.74
C LEU A 58 3.61 3.82 -5.07
N LEU A 59 3.10 4.84 -5.74
CA LEU A 59 3.81 6.10 -5.90
C LEU A 59 2.95 7.17 -5.25
N PHE A 60 3.48 7.87 -4.27
CA PHE A 60 2.72 8.92 -3.61
C PHE A 60 3.64 10.04 -3.12
N ARG A 61 3.03 11.21 -2.96
CA ARG A 61 3.68 12.35 -2.34
C ARG A 61 3.34 12.30 -0.86
N TYR A 62 4.33 12.10 -0.02
CA TYR A 62 4.06 11.96 1.40
C TYR A 62 4.30 13.27 2.13
N LYS A 63 3.55 13.45 3.21
CA LYS A 63 3.65 14.58 4.09
C LYS A 63 5.00 14.54 4.81
N ALA A 64 5.66 15.71 4.96
CA ALA A 64 7.01 15.79 5.50
C ALA A 64 7.17 15.13 6.88
N ASP A 65 6.13 15.18 7.70
CA ASP A 65 6.16 14.56 9.03
C ASP A 65 5.56 13.16 9.07
N CYS A 66 5.31 12.57 7.90
CA CYS A 66 4.77 11.22 7.82
C CYS A 66 5.84 10.19 8.18
N ASN A 67 5.49 9.26 9.05
CA ASN A 67 6.33 8.10 9.32
C ASN A 67 6.03 7.04 8.26
N LEU A 68 6.94 6.86 7.31
CA LEU A 68 6.73 5.96 6.19
C LEU A 68 6.51 4.52 6.64
N SER A 69 7.30 4.04 7.59
CA SER A 69 7.17 2.67 8.07
C SER A 69 5.81 2.43 8.71
N SER A 70 5.30 3.39 9.48
CA SER A 70 3.97 3.29 10.07
C SER A 70 2.88 3.29 9.01
N LEU A 71 3.02 4.13 7.99
CA LEU A 71 2.05 4.18 6.90
C LEU A 71 2.00 2.86 6.14
N VAL A 72 3.15 2.30 5.78
CA VAL A 72 3.21 1.01 5.09
C VAL A 72 2.60 -0.09 5.96
N ARG A 73 2.90 -0.09 7.26
CA ARG A 73 2.32 -1.05 8.19
C ARG A 73 0.79 -0.95 8.19
N ASP A 74 0.26 0.26 8.24
CA ASP A 74 -1.18 0.48 8.27
C ASP A 74 -1.84 0.04 6.96
N ILE A 75 -1.18 0.29 5.83
CA ILE A 75 -1.67 -0.17 4.53
C ILE A 75 -1.73 -1.70 4.52
N LYS A 76 -0.63 -2.35 4.89
CA LYS A 76 -0.54 -3.81 4.84
C LYS A 76 -1.57 -4.47 5.76
N SER A 77 -1.67 -4.01 7.00
CA SER A 77 -2.61 -4.59 7.95
C SER A 77 -4.06 -4.30 7.56
N GLY A 78 -4.33 -3.11 7.04
CA GLY A 78 -5.68 -2.75 6.58
C GLY A 78 -6.13 -3.63 5.42
N ILE A 79 -5.27 -3.84 4.44
CA ILE A 79 -5.61 -4.65 3.27
C ILE A 79 -5.77 -6.12 3.65
N SER A 80 -4.83 -6.69 4.41
CA SER A 80 -4.94 -8.09 4.81
C SER A 80 -6.20 -8.33 5.64
N GLY A 81 -6.51 -7.40 6.55
CA GLY A 81 -7.75 -7.49 7.34
C GLY A 81 -8.99 -7.44 6.47
N HIS A 82 -9.00 -6.55 5.48
CA HIS A 82 -10.13 -6.38 4.57
C HIS A 82 -10.34 -7.63 3.69
N ILE A 83 -9.26 -8.15 3.12
CA ILE A 83 -9.32 -9.35 2.28
C ILE A 83 -9.79 -10.56 3.09
N ASN A 84 -9.23 -10.73 4.29
CA ASN A 84 -9.59 -11.87 5.15
C ASN A 84 -11.04 -11.77 5.64
N LYS A 85 -11.47 -10.56 6.01
CA LYS A 85 -12.84 -10.34 6.46
C LYS A 85 -13.85 -10.66 5.37
N ASN A 86 -13.54 -10.35 4.12
CA ASN A 86 -14.45 -10.59 3.00
C ASN A 86 -14.30 -11.98 2.38
N GLY A 87 -13.33 -12.76 2.85
CA GLY A 87 -13.13 -14.11 2.33
C GLY A 87 -12.74 -14.15 0.87
N TRP A 88 -12.00 -13.15 0.41
CA TRP A 88 -11.65 -13.04 -1.02
C TRP A 88 -10.60 -14.05 -1.46
N VAL A 89 -9.91 -14.67 -0.55
CA VAL A 89 -8.95 -15.73 -0.85
C VAL A 89 -9.26 -16.98 -0.04
N ALA A 90 -8.89 -18.12 -0.58
CA ALA A 90 -8.96 -19.37 0.16
C ALA A 90 -7.86 -19.37 1.22
N GLY A 91 -8.23 -19.61 2.46
CA GLY A 91 -7.29 -19.55 3.56
C GLY A 91 -7.04 -18.12 4.01
N LYS A 92 -5.82 -17.82 4.41
CA LYS A 92 -5.48 -16.53 4.98
C LYS A 92 -4.58 -15.73 4.04
N PHE A 93 -4.93 -14.46 3.83
CA PHE A 93 -4.07 -13.53 3.11
C PHE A 93 -2.97 -13.02 4.04
N GLU A 94 -1.73 -13.07 3.59
CA GLU A 94 -0.59 -12.52 4.33
C GLU A 94 0.37 -11.83 3.37
N TRP A 95 1.07 -10.82 3.90
CA TRP A 95 2.13 -10.12 3.19
C TRP A 95 3.49 -10.70 3.54
N GLN A 96 4.42 -10.60 2.59
CA GLN A 96 5.84 -10.81 2.87
C GLN A 96 6.30 -9.71 3.83
N SER A 97 7.22 -10.03 4.74
CA SER A 97 7.79 -9.02 5.64
C SER A 97 8.53 -7.95 4.86
N GLY A 98 8.48 -6.71 5.36
CA GLY A 98 9.23 -5.62 4.80
C GLY A 98 8.64 -5.02 3.54
N TYR A 99 9.38 -4.10 2.97
CA TYR A 99 9.00 -3.41 1.74
C TYR A 99 10.23 -2.73 1.15
N GLY A 100 10.19 -2.43 -0.17
CA GLY A 100 11.17 -1.57 -0.79
C GLY A 100 10.64 -0.15 -0.87
N ALA A 101 11.52 0.83 -0.67
CA ALA A 101 11.16 2.23 -0.81
C ALA A 101 12.24 2.97 -1.59
N PHE A 102 11.81 3.76 -2.60
CA PHE A 102 12.69 4.45 -3.51
C PHE A 102 12.20 5.88 -3.70
N SER A 103 13.06 6.82 -3.50
CA SER A 103 12.73 8.23 -3.74
C SER A 103 13.01 8.65 -5.18
#